data_5425ff2e5ad4ad2c7e2da787ff9d4f3e
#
_entry.id   5425ff2e5ad4ad2c7e2da787ff9d4f3e
#
_cell.length_a   1.000
_cell.length_b   1.000
_cell.length_c   1.000
_cell.angle_alpha   90.00
_cell.angle_beta   90.00
_cell.angle_gamma   90.00
#
_symmetry.space_group_name_H-M   'P 1'
#
loop_
_entity.id
_entity.type
_entity.pdbx_description
1 polymer ?
#
loop_
_entity_poly.entity_id
_entity_poly.type
_entity_poly.pdbx_seq_one_letter_code
_entity_poly.pdbx_strand_id
1 'polypeptide(L)'
;TIDCDIHPGVPSVKVLLPYMDPYWADAFVQRGMDGFDMASYPPGAPISCRPDWRLEKGKPGTSLAQLQAQALDAFGVRFAICNPLYGGQVAVSETMAAALCSALNDWIAAEWMAKDPRLRASIVVPVQIFPVELH
;
A
#
# COMPACT_ATOMS: atom_id res chain seq x y z
N THR A 1 21.97 8.39 -0.37
CA THR A 1 20.87 8.74 0.54
C THR A 1 20.00 7.52 0.79
N ILE A 2 19.37 7.44 1.95
CA ILE A 2 18.34 6.43 2.31
C ILE A 2 17.08 7.22 2.62
N ASP A 3 15.96 6.80 2.02
CA ASP A 3 14.63 7.31 2.31
C ASP A 3 13.86 6.25 3.09
N CYS A 4 13.41 6.57 4.29
CA CYS A 4 12.76 5.60 5.18
C CYS A 4 11.23 5.70 5.16
N ASP A 5 10.64 6.54 4.31
CA ASP A 5 9.20 6.84 4.39
C ASP A 5 8.54 7.11 3.04
N ILE A 6 8.59 6.10 2.16
CA ILE A 6 7.87 6.13 0.88
C ILE A 6 6.54 5.41 1.02
N HIS A 7 5.48 6.00 0.49
CA HIS A 7 4.12 5.47 0.58
C HIS A 7 3.59 4.99 -0.79
N PRO A 8 3.82 3.72 -1.17
CA PRO A 8 3.16 3.14 -2.34
C PRO A 8 1.64 3.17 -2.18
N GLY A 9 0.98 3.80 -3.14
CA GLY A 9 -0.47 3.89 -3.18
C GLY A 9 -1.09 2.68 -3.87
N VAL A 10 -2.14 2.11 -3.28
CA VAL A 10 -2.96 1.08 -3.92
C VAL A 10 -4.02 1.76 -4.78
N PRO A 11 -4.01 1.59 -6.11
CA PRO A 11 -4.98 2.27 -6.99
C PRO A 11 -6.43 1.92 -6.68
N SER A 12 -6.69 0.64 -6.48
CA SER A 12 -7.95 0.07 -6.01
C SER A 12 -7.70 -1.34 -5.47
N VAL A 13 -8.66 -1.91 -4.75
CA VAL A 13 -8.56 -3.29 -4.26
C VAL A 13 -8.35 -4.31 -5.38
N LYS A 14 -8.74 -3.98 -6.60
CA LYS A 14 -8.61 -4.87 -7.77
C LYS A 14 -7.18 -5.34 -8.02
N VAL A 15 -6.17 -4.51 -7.71
CA VAL A 15 -4.76 -4.89 -7.89
C VAL A 15 -4.30 -5.89 -6.83
N LEU A 16 -5.02 -6.02 -5.73
CA LEU A 16 -4.74 -6.97 -4.65
C LEU A 16 -5.44 -8.31 -4.83
N LEU A 17 -6.52 -8.37 -5.63
CA LEU A 17 -7.30 -9.61 -5.82
C LEU A 17 -6.46 -10.81 -6.27
N PRO A 18 -5.45 -10.68 -7.17
CA PRO A 18 -4.62 -11.80 -7.58
C PRO A 18 -3.76 -12.39 -6.45
N TYR A 19 -3.58 -11.66 -5.37
CA TYR A 19 -2.79 -12.03 -4.20
C TYR A 19 -3.64 -12.50 -3.02
N MET A 20 -4.97 -12.51 -3.16
CA MET A 20 -5.90 -12.95 -2.13
C MET A 20 -6.26 -14.42 -2.30
N ASP A 21 -6.64 -15.06 -1.19
CA ASP A 21 -7.39 -16.30 -1.23
C ASP A 21 -8.68 -16.12 -2.06
N PRO A 22 -9.10 -17.09 -2.90
CA PRO A 22 -10.27 -16.97 -3.76
C PRO A 22 -11.55 -16.58 -3.03
N TYR A 23 -11.77 -17.09 -1.82
CA TYR A 23 -12.93 -16.72 -1.00
C TYR A 23 -12.99 -15.21 -0.73
N TRP A 24 -11.85 -14.63 -0.34
CA TRP A 24 -11.81 -13.20 -0.08
C TRP A 24 -11.86 -12.38 -1.35
N ALA A 25 -11.17 -12.79 -2.42
CA ALA A 25 -11.25 -12.12 -3.70
C ALA A 25 -12.70 -12.01 -4.20
N ASP A 26 -13.45 -13.11 -4.15
CA ASP A 26 -14.87 -13.14 -4.50
C ASP A 26 -15.71 -12.27 -3.57
N ALA A 27 -15.46 -12.31 -2.26
CA ALA A 27 -16.18 -11.50 -1.29
C ALA A 27 -16.00 -9.99 -1.53
N PHE A 28 -14.79 -9.56 -1.86
CA PHE A 28 -14.51 -8.15 -2.20
C PHE A 28 -15.22 -7.72 -3.48
N VAL A 29 -15.20 -8.56 -4.52
CA VAL A 29 -15.88 -8.26 -5.79
C VAL A 29 -17.40 -8.20 -5.61
N GLN A 30 -18.00 -9.23 -4.99
CA GLN A 30 -19.46 -9.32 -4.82
C GLN A 30 -20.04 -8.20 -3.95
N ARG A 31 -19.29 -7.73 -2.96
CA ARG A 31 -19.73 -6.67 -2.06
C ARG A 31 -19.32 -5.27 -2.53
N GLY A 32 -18.59 -5.17 -3.64
CA GLY A 32 -18.10 -3.89 -4.17
C GLY A 32 -17.20 -3.15 -3.19
N MET A 33 -16.44 -3.90 -2.36
CA MET A 33 -15.56 -3.29 -1.36
C MET A 33 -14.31 -2.72 -2.02
N ASP A 34 -14.07 -1.45 -1.77
CA ASP A 34 -12.85 -0.74 -2.20
C ASP A 34 -12.59 0.44 -1.25
N GLY A 35 -11.49 1.16 -1.46
CA GLY A 35 -11.25 2.43 -0.77
C GLY A 35 -10.82 2.28 0.70
N PHE A 36 -10.01 1.27 1.00
CA PHE A 36 -9.40 1.09 2.33
C PHE A 36 -8.23 2.06 2.60
N ASP A 37 -8.25 3.22 1.96
CA ASP A 37 -7.25 4.25 2.22
C ASP A 37 -7.37 4.76 3.67
N MET A 38 -6.23 5.04 4.28
CA MET A 38 -6.20 5.59 5.63
C MET A 38 -6.89 6.96 5.65
N ALA A 39 -7.72 7.21 6.64
CA ALA A 39 -8.44 8.47 6.79
C ALA A 39 -7.50 9.70 6.90
N SER A 40 -6.28 9.49 7.41
CA SER A 40 -5.24 10.51 7.47
C SER A 40 -4.58 10.83 6.13
N TYR A 41 -4.87 10.04 5.10
CA TYR A 41 -4.28 10.20 3.76
C TYR A 41 -5.36 10.11 2.68
N PRO A 42 -6.38 10.98 2.70
CA PRO A 42 -7.52 10.90 1.79
C PRO A 42 -7.08 11.15 0.34
N PRO A 43 -7.65 10.42 -0.63
CA PRO A 43 -7.40 10.63 -2.04
C PRO A 43 -7.68 12.08 -2.44
N GLY A 44 -6.75 12.69 -3.17
CA GLY A 44 -6.91 14.06 -3.66
C GLY A 44 -6.79 15.17 -2.62
N ALA A 45 -6.45 14.84 -1.37
CA ALA A 45 -6.15 15.88 -0.38
C ALA A 45 -4.97 16.76 -0.84
N PRO A 46 -5.04 18.09 -0.66
CA PRO A 46 -3.99 19.01 -1.14
C PRO A 46 -2.60 18.69 -0.58
N ILE A 47 -2.54 18.15 0.64
CA ILE A 47 -1.29 17.81 1.34
C ILE A 47 -0.80 16.39 1.06
N SER A 48 -1.53 15.57 0.31
CA SER A 48 -1.19 14.17 0.10
C SER A 48 -0.05 13.96 -0.89
N CYS A 49 0.27 14.95 -1.69
CA CYS A 49 1.35 14.92 -2.67
C CYS A 49 1.70 16.31 -3.14
N ARG A 50 2.98 16.55 -3.45
CA ARG A 50 3.41 17.79 -4.11
C ARG A 50 2.61 17.98 -5.41
N PRO A 51 2.20 19.21 -5.75
CA PRO A 51 1.41 19.45 -6.97
C PRO A 51 2.08 18.97 -8.26
N ASP A 52 3.40 19.13 -8.35
CA ASP A 52 4.24 18.73 -9.50
C ASP A 52 4.49 17.21 -9.57
N TRP A 53 4.12 16.45 -8.51
CA TRP A 53 4.25 15.00 -8.44
C TRP A 53 2.92 14.26 -8.61
N ARG A 54 1.83 15.01 -8.77
CA ARG A 54 0.51 14.41 -8.96
C ARG A 54 0.39 13.80 -10.35
N LEU A 55 -0.29 12.67 -10.41
CA LEU A 55 -0.74 12.12 -11.68
C LEU A 55 -1.88 12.98 -12.25
N GLU A 56 -1.99 13.05 -13.57
CA GLU A 56 -3.15 13.67 -14.21
C GLU A 56 -4.46 13.01 -13.82
N LYS A 57 -4.41 11.69 -13.63
CA LYS A 57 -5.55 10.88 -13.18
C LYS A 57 -5.07 9.83 -12.19
N GLY A 58 -5.89 9.56 -11.18
CA GLY A 58 -5.63 8.53 -10.17
C GLY A 58 -5.05 9.09 -8.87
N LYS A 59 -4.74 8.17 -7.97
CA LYS A 59 -4.20 8.48 -6.64
C LYS A 59 -2.70 8.76 -6.72
N PRO A 60 -2.17 9.68 -5.91
CA PRO A 60 -0.73 9.87 -5.76
C PRO A 60 -0.03 8.58 -5.30
N GLY A 61 1.24 8.43 -5.68
CA GLY A 61 2.07 7.31 -5.24
C GLY A 61 1.73 5.95 -5.83
N THR A 62 0.88 5.88 -6.86
CA THR A 62 0.47 4.60 -7.48
C THR A 62 1.35 4.16 -8.65
N SER A 63 2.34 4.96 -9.03
CA SER A 63 3.24 4.69 -10.16
C SER A 63 4.67 4.48 -9.69
N LEU A 64 5.20 3.27 -9.86
CA LEU A 64 6.60 2.96 -9.59
C LEU A 64 7.54 3.80 -10.48
N ALA A 65 7.22 3.93 -11.77
CA ALA A 65 8.04 4.71 -12.70
C ALA A 65 8.12 6.20 -12.28
N GLN A 66 7.02 6.76 -11.78
CA GLN A 66 7.02 8.12 -11.26
C GLN A 66 7.87 8.24 -9.99
N LEU A 67 7.76 7.28 -9.06
CA LEU A 67 8.61 7.23 -7.87
C LEU A 67 10.09 7.18 -8.25
N GLN A 68 10.46 6.31 -9.20
CA GLN A 68 11.83 6.20 -9.68
C GLN A 68 12.34 7.55 -10.18
N ALA A 69 11.62 8.18 -11.10
CA ALA A 69 12.06 9.43 -11.72
C ALA A 69 12.09 10.62 -10.75
N GLN A 70 11.05 10.75 -9.91
CA GLN A 70 10.85 11.95 -9.08
C GLN A 70 11.52 11.87 -7.72
N ALA A 71 11.68 10.68 -7.15
CA ALA A 71 12.28 10.50 -5.83
C ALA A 71 13.61 9.76 -5.89
N LEU A 72 13.65 8.54 -6.40
CA LEU A 72 14.84 7.71 -6.29
C LEU A 72 16.01 8.27 -7.11
N ASP A 73 15.77 8.62 -8.36
CA ASP A 73 16.82 9.10 -9.28
C ASP A 73 17.16 10.56 -9.01
N ALA A 74 16.12 11.41 -8.85
CA ALA A 74 16.30 12.83 -8.62
C ALA A 74 17.10 13.16 -7.35
N PHE A 75 16.97 12.35 -6.29
CA PHE A 75 17.67 12.56 -5.03
C PHE A 75 18.83 11.58 -4.79
N GLY A 76 19.20 10.76 -5.76
CA GLY A 76 20.26 9.76 -5.64
C GLY A 76 20.00 8.80 -4.47
N VAL A 77 18.75 8.33 -4.33
CA VAL A 77 18.34 7.42 -3.26
C VAL A 77 18.93 6.04 -3.52
N ARG A 78 19.70 5.54 -2.58
CA ARG A 78 20.35 4.22 -2.65
C ARG A 78 19.44 3.11 -2.14
N PHE A 79 18.67 3.39 -1.09
CA PHE A 79 17.65 2.50 -0.53
C PHE A 79 16.45 3.30 -0.10
N ALA A 80 15.27 2.74 -0.30
CA ALA A 80 14.01 3.32 0.14
C ALA A 80 13.13 2.26 0.80
N ILE A 81 12.44 2.66 1.89
CA ILE A 81 11.52 1.80 2.62
C ILE A 81 10.09 2.18 2.26
N CYS A 82 9.37 1.25 1.66
CA CYS A 82 7.97 1.38 1.31
C CYS A 82 7.11 1.09 2.54
N ASN A 83 6.31 2.07 2.94
CA ASN A 83 5.33 1.98 4.02
C ASN A 83 3.93 2.14 3.43
N PRO A 84 3.28 1.05 2.95
CA PRO A 84 1.96 1.17 2.32
C PRO A 84 0.90 1.57 3.34
N LEU A 85 0.14 2.64 3.03
CA LEU A 85 -0.91 3.19 3.87
C LEU A 85 -2.30 2.71 3.43
N TYR A 86 -2.48 1.42 3.25
CA TYR A 86 -3.76 0.84 2.86
C TYR A 86 -4.37 0.08 4.03
N GLY A 87 -5.61 0.43 4.37
CA GLY A 87 -6.25 0.19 5.66
C GLY A 87 -6.57 -1.23 6.10
N GLY A 88 -5.72 -2.23 5.79
CA GLY A 88 -5.88 -3.57 6.35
C GLY A 88 -5.93 -3.58 7.89
N GLN A 89 -5.20 -2.67 8.53
CA GLN A 89 -5.16 -2.56 9.98
C GLN A 89 -6.47 -2.07 10.61
N VAL A 90 -7.34 -1.39 9.85
CA VAL A 90 -8.61 -0.82 10.35
C VAL A 90 -9.83 -1.63 9.94
N ALA A 91 -9.64 -2.73 9.23
CA ALA A 91 -10.74 -3.61 8.88
C ALA A 91 -11.34 -4.25 10.14
N VAL A 92 -12.66 -4.16 10.30
CA VAL A 92 -13.36 -4.63 11.52
C VAL A 92 -13.28 -6.14 11.69
N SER A 93 -13.32 -6.90 10.58
CA SER A 93 -13.16 -8.35 10.59
C SER A 93 -11.70 -8.75 10.62
N GLU A 94 -11.28 -9.45 11.67
CA GLU A 94 -9.90 -9.93 11.83
C GLU A 94 -9.42 -10.78 10.65
N THR A 95 -10.26 -11.70 10.19
CA THR A 95 -9.94 -12.59 9.06
C THR A 95 -9.86 -11.83 7.74
N MET A 96 -10.72 -10.83 7.53
CA MET A 96 -10.63 -9.93 6.37
C MET A 96 -9.37 -9.06 6.46
N ALA A 97 -9.04 -8.55 7.65
CA ALA A 97 -7.83 -7.77 7.87
C ALA A 97 -6.57 -8.59 7.55
N ALA A 98 -6.53 -9.85 8.00
CA ALA A 98 -5.43 -10.76 7.69
C ALA A 98 -5.26 -10.99 6.19
N ALA A 99 -6.37 -11.30 5.49
CA ALA A 99 -6.36 -11.51 4.04
C ALA A 99 -5.88 -10.27 3.27
N LEU A 100 -6.36 -9.08 3.68
CA LEU A 100 -6.00 -7.83 3.04
C LEU A 100 -4.53 -7.46 3.29
N CYS A 101 -4.03 -7.62 4.52
CA CYS A 101 -2.62 -7.37 4.85
C CYS A 101 -1.69 -8.34 4.12
N SER A 102 -2.04 -9.64 4.04
CA SER A 102 -1.27 -10.63 3.28
C SER A 102 -1.18 -10.24 1.80
N ALA A 103 -2.33 -9.98 1.17
CA ALA A 103 -2.37 -9.59 -0.23
C ALA A 103 -1.60 -8.29 -0.51
N LEU A 104 -1.65 -7.32 0.41
CA LEU A 104 -0.89 -6.08 0.30
C LEU A 104 0.62 -6.32 0.36
N ASN A 105 1.08 -7.16 1.28
CA ASN A 105 2.49 -7.50 1.41
C ASN A 105 3.02 -8.23 0.16
N ASP A 106 2.24 -9.18 -0.37
CA ASP A 106 2.59 -9.92 -1.58
C ASP A 106 2.61 -9.00 -2.81
N TRP A 107 1.63 -8.10 -2.92
CA TRP A 107 1.58 -7.10 -3.99
C TRP A 107 2.79 -6.16 -3.95
N ILE A 108 3.18 -5.63 -2.78
CA ILE A 108 4.37 -4.79 -2.65
C ILE A 108 5.63 -5.56 -3.04
N ALA A 109 5.74 -6.81 -2.61
CA ALA A 109 6.89 -7.65 -2.97
C ALA A 109 7.00 -7.86 -4.48
N ALA A 110 5.89 -8.20 -5.15
CA ALA A 110 5.86 -8.51 -6.57
C ALA A 110 5.93 -7.26 -7.47
N GLU A 111 5.15 -6.23 -7.13
CA GLU A 111 4.93 -5.09 -8.03
C GLU A 111 5.90 -3.92 -7.80
N TRP A 112 6.57 -3.87 -6.65
CA TRP A 112 7.50 -2.82 -6.30
C TRP A 112 8.90 -3.35 -6.03
N MET A 113 9.11 -4.18 -5.00
CA MET A 113 10.43 -4.65 -4.60
C MET A 113 11.12 -5.51 -5.67
N ALA A 114 10.38 -6.38 -6.35
CA ALA A 114 10.93 -7.21 -7.43
C ALA A 114 11.35 -6.39 -8.65
N LYS A 115 10.80 -5.19 -8.83
CA LYS A 115 11.04 -4.32 -10.00
C LYS A 115 12.12 -3.26 -9.78
N ASP A 116 12.47 -2.95 -8.52
CA ASP A 116 13.59 -2.05 -8.22
C ASP A 116 14.35 -2.53 -6.99
N PRO A 117 15.63 -2.91 -7.15
CA PRO A 117 16.45 -3.48 -6.06
C PRO A 117 16.78 -2.48 -4.94
N ARG A 118 16.50 -1.20 -5.13
CA ARG A 118 16.64 -0.18 -4.09
C ARG A 118 15.52 -0.22 -3.06
N LEU A 119 14.39 -0.83 -3.40
CA LEU A 119 13.21 -0.86 -2.53
C LEU A 119 13.28 -1.96 -1.47
N ARG A 120 12.81 -1.62 -0.31
CA ARG A 120 12.50 -2.50 0.82
C ARG A 120 11.09 -2.16 1.27
N ALA A 121 10.44 -3.03 2.05
CA ALA A 121 9.10 -2.72 2.55
C ALA A 121 8.97 -3.08 4.03
N SER A 122 8.17 -2.28 4.73
CA SER A 122 7.59 -2.66 6.00
C SER A 122 6.51 -3.70 5.79
N ILE A 123 6.43 -4.68 6.69
CA ILE A 123 5.35 -5.66 6.68
C ILE A 123 4.13 -5.04 7.35
N VAL A 124 3.00 -5.06 6.65
CA VAL A 124 1.72 -4.66 7.20
C VAL A 124 1.08 -5.85 7.92
N VAL A 125 0.69 -5.66 9.17
CA VAL A 125 0.06 -6.69 10.00
C VAL A 125 -1.27 -6.21 10.55
N PRO A 126 -2.27 -7.09 10.69
CA PRO A 126 -3.56 -6.74 11.30
C PRO A 126 -3.39 -6.66 12.82
N VAL A 127 -3.46 -5.45 13.37
CA VAL A 127 -3.26 -5.20 14.81
C VAL A 127 -4.35 -5.80 15.70
N GLN A 128 -5.52 -6.12 15.12
CA GLN A 128 -6.66 -6.69 15.83
C GLN A 128 -6.45 -8.17 16.24
N ILE A 129 -5.46 -8.85 15.62
CA ILE A 129 -5.23 -10.31 15.81
C ILE A 129 -4.24 -10.61 16.93
N PHE A 130 -3.60 -9.61 17.50
CA PHE A 130 -2.73 -9.85 18.63
C PHE A 130 -3.59 -10.14 19.88
N PRO A 131 -3.52 -11.36 20.45
CA PRO A 131 -4.16 -11.60 21.73
C PRO A 131 -3.51 -10.67 22.75
N VAL A 132 -4.30 -9.71 23.24
CA VAL A 132 -3.88 -8.86 24.37
C VAL A 132 -3.95 -9.70 25.63
N GLU A 133 -3.04 -10.64 25.79
CA GLU A 133 -2.71 -11.20 27.11
C GLU A 133 -1.72 -10.25 27.78
N LEU A 134 -2.20 -9.06 28.11
CA LEU A 134 -1.54 -8.18 29.07
C LEU A 134 -2.00 -8.60 30.47
N HIS A 135 -1.24 -9.46 31.11
CA HIS A 135 -1.29 -9.67 32.55
C HIS A 135 -0.42 -8.65 33.26
#